data_7f70562a71c2124462617a26b7ef11cf
#
_entry.id   7f70562a71c2124462617a26b7ef11cf
#
_cell.length_a   1.000
_cell.length_b   1.000
_cell.length_c   1.000
_cell.angle_alpha   90.00
_cell.angle_beta   90.00
_cell.angle_gamma   90.00
#
_symmetry.space_group_name_H-M   'P 1'
#
loop_
_entity.id
_entity.type
_entity.pdbx_description
1 polymer ?
#
loop_
_entity_poly.entity_id
_entity_poly.type
_entity_poly.pdbx_seq_one_letter_code
_entity_poly.pdbx_strand_id
1 'polypeptide(L)'
;MRFLASIFAGAIVAWSFYPGHWWASVVGMAILLLCLDSKPRKTRLKLTLAFALTFFAFHVQWVSVLGNDAWFGLVILCTLPWMLFALLPIDSRSKWFYLQPAALVIVLEAIRASWPWGGFPWGLLAYSQVDGPLVALSTIGGQSLVSGVVVVCAAITLKVIKFRSFSALMLLLFISICSASVSSFNSNDSVQLAAIQGNVPRVGNELSAQRAAVLNNHLRTTEQLLAEIESGLTPEPDLIVWPESGTDIDPLVPGIAADAISELASRSAAPILIGATTWYSSGSEGEGPTNSGIMWTDNGPSQIYSKNHLVPFGEYVPLRDVLAKWITRFDQIPNDFVPGEGPGVFDVSGAQIGDVICFEVAYANHIYDTINAGAQVITVQTNNATYGNTTQPEQQFAITRFRAIETQRAFLVASTSGISGLIQNDGSVTDKTKQFESAIVTGEAPLISEKTFSTKYPYWVLIIGVMFLLFTSRKNLPTRFK
;
A
#
# COMPACT_ATOMS: atom_id res chain seq x y z
N MET A 1 1.91 32.36 -15.60
CA MET A 1 0.79 31.42 -15.90
C MET A 1 1.20 29.95 -15.82
N ARG A 2 2.17 29.43 -16.62
CA ARG A 2 2.51 27.97 -16.60
C ARG A 2 3.04 27.46 -15.27
N PHE A 3 3.76 28.28 -14.50
CA PHE A 3 4.25 27.88 -13.17
C PHE A 3 3.08 27.63 -12.19
N LEU A 4 2.12 28.54 -12.13
CA LEU A 4 0.90 28.37 -11.34
C LEU A 4 0.06 27.20 -11.83
N ALA A 5 -0.05 26.99 -13.14
CA ALA A 5 -0.73 25.84 -13.70
C ALA A 5 -0.06 24.50 -13.32
N SER A 6 1.29 24.48 -13.18
CA SER A 6 2.03 23.31 -12.76
C SER A 6 1.80 23.00 -11.26
N ILE A 7 1.75 24.01 -10.40
CA ILE A 7 1.34 23.89 -9.00
C ILE A 7 -0.08 23.33 -8.91
N PHE A 8 -1.01 23.93 -9.63
CA PHE A 8 -2.41 23.49 -9.68
C PHE A 8 -2.55 22.03 -10.16
N ALA A 9 -1.78 21.64 -11.17
CA ALA A 9 -1.71 20.27 -11.65
C ALA A 9 -1.29 19.28 -10.54
N GLY A 10 -0.28 19.63 -9.74
CA GLY A 10 0.15 18.82 -8.60
C GLY A 10 -0.94 18.67 -7.54
N ALA A 11 -1.65 19.74 -7.21
CA ALA A 11 -2.77 19.71 -6.27
C ALA A 11 -3.94 18.85 -6.79
N ILE A 12 -4.28 18.94 -8.09
CA ILE A 12 -5.30 18.11 -8.71
C ILE A 12 -4.91 16.62 -8.66
N VAL A 13 -3.65 16.29 -8.94
CA VAL A 13 -3.19 14.89 -8.83
C VAL A 13 -3.28 14.42 -7.38
N ALA A 14 -2.89 15.21 -6.38
CA ALA A 14 -3.07 14.85 -4.98
C ALA A 14 -4.55 14.61 -4.63
N TRP A 15 -5.44 15.42 -5.15
CA TRP A 15 -6.89 15.28 -4.95
C TRP A 15 -7.48 14.01 -5.56
N SER A 16 -6.84 13.45 -6.61
CA SER A 16 -7.32 12.22 -7.25
C SER A 16 -7.30 10.96 -6.38
N PHE A 17 -6.60 11.00 -5.24
CA PHE A 17 -6.54 9.88 -4.29
C PHE A 17 -7.70 9.87 -3.27
N TYR A 18 -8.58 10.86 -3.32
CA TYR A 18 -9.83 10.82 -2.56
C TYR A 18 -10.90 10.02 -3.33
N PRO A 19 -11.80 9.32 -2.63
CA PRO A 19 -12.83 8.48 -3.23
C PRO A 19 -13.60 9.18 -4.35
N GLY A 20 -13.81 8.50 -5.48
CA GLY A 20 -14.55 8.99 -6.62
C GLY A 20 -13.87 10.04 -7.50
N HIS A 21 -12.64 10.49 -7.16
CA HIS A 21 -11.93 11.54 -7.91
C HIS A 21 -10.86 11.00 -8.87
N TRP A 22 -10.91 9.72 -9.23
CA TRP A 22 -9.93 9.03 -10.07
C TRP A 22 -9.57 9.78 -11.37
N TRP A 23 -10.52 10.47 -11.99
CA TRP A 23 -10.36 11.23 -13.23
C TRP A 23 -9.40 12.43 -13.09
N ALA A 24 -9.24 12.95 -11.85
CA ALA A 24 -8.42 14.12 -11.59
C ALA A 24 -6.92 13.84 -11.84
N SER A 25 -6.44 12.61 -11.68
CA SER A 25 -5.06 12.25 -12.05
C SER A 25 -4.79 12.42 -13.55
N VAL A 26 -5.75 12.03 -14.40
CA VAL A 26 -5.66 12.23 -15.85
C VAL A 26 -5.64 13.72 -16.20
N VAL A 27 -6.51 14.52 -15.59
CA VAL A 27 -6.58 15.98 -15.82
C VAL A 27 -5.30 16.67 -15.34
N GLY A 28 -4.84 16.38 -14.12
CA GLY A 28 -3.61 16.97 -13.56
C GLY A 28 -2.37 16.64 -14.40
N MET A 29 -2.25 15.38 -14.83
CA MET A 29 -1.16 14.98 -15.74
C MET A 29 -1.28 15.64 -17.12
N ALA A 30 -2.47 15.82 -17.67
CA ALA A 30 -2.65 16.54 -18.93
C ALA A 30 -2.22 18.02 -18.82
N ILE A 31 -2.55 18.69 -17.72
CA ILE A 31 -2.10 20.06 -17.43
C ILE A 31 -0.56 20.11 -17.32
N LEU A 32 0.06 19.15 -16.61
CA LEU A 32 1.52 19.07 -16.54
C LEU A 32 2.14 18.91 -17.91
N LEU A 33 1.66 17.96 -18.74
CA LEU A 33 2.14 17.74 -20.10
C LEU A 33 2.01 19.02 -20.96
N LEU A 34 0.89 19.74 -20.86
CA LEU A 34 0.69 21.02 -21.51
C LEU A 34 1.70 22.09 -21.08
N CYS A 35 2.01 22.13 -19.78
CA CYS A 35 3.01 23.06 -19.24
C CYS A 35 4.42 22.77 -19.77
N LEU A 36 4.77 21.49 -19.93
CA LEU A 36 6.10 21.03 -20.35
C LEU A 36 6.28 21.04 -21.88
N ASP A 37 5.17 21.04 -22.64
CA ASP A 37 5.17 20.90 -24.10
C ASP A 37 6.08 21.91 -24.79
N SER A 38 7.06 21.41 -25.56
CA SER A 38 8.05 22.16 -26.35
C SER A 38 8.88 23.16 -25.51
N LYS A 39 9.13 22.87 -24.23
CA LYS A 39 9.92 23.76 -23.35
C LYS A 39 11.38 23.32 -23.24
N PRO A 40 12.30 24.30 -23.07
CA PRO A 40 13.71 24.01 -22.81
C PRO A 40 13.88 23.30 -21.44
N ARG A 41 14.94 22.51 -21.30
CA ARG A 41 15.21 21.68 -20.11
C ARG A 41 15.13 22.45 -18.80
N LYS A 42 15.73 23.66 -18.70
CA LYS A 42 15.67 24.49 -17.50
C LYS A 42 14.26 24.86 -17.08
N THR A 43 13.39 25.16 -18.05
CA THR A 43 11.96 25.44 -17.78
C THR A 43 11.22 24.19 -17.36
N ARG A 44 11.43 23.05 -18.03
CA ARG A 44 10.82 21.78 -17.65
C ARG A 44 11.18 21.42 -16.21
N LEU A 45 12.47 21.56 -15.83
CA LEU A 45 12.92 21.28 -14.47
C LEU A 45 12.16 22.09 -13.43
N LYS A 46 12.02 23.42 -13.64
CA LYS A 46 11.28 24.31 -12.73
C LYS A 46 9.80 23.93 -12.61
N LEU A 47 9.17 23.59 -13.73
CA LEU A 47 7.75 23.24 -13.77
C LEU A 47 7.49 21.85 -13.13
N THR A 48 8.33 20.88 -13.42
CA THR A 48 8.24 19.55 -12.81
C THR A 48 8.50 19.61 -11.29
N LEU A 49 9.47 20.43 -10.87
CA LEU A 49 9.74 20.65 -9.44
C LEU A 49 8.49 21.23 -8.75
N ALA A 50 7.90 22.28 -9.31
CA ALA A 50 6.69 22.90 -8.75
C ALA A 50 5.52 21.91 -8.67
N PHE A 51 5.31 21.11 -9.72
CA PHE A 51 4.31 20.05 -9.74
C PHE A 51 4.55 19.01 -8.65
N ALA A 52 5.74 18.41 -8.62
CA ALA A 52 6.03 17.28 -7.73
C ALA A 52 6.06 17.70 -6.26
N LEU A 53 6.64 18.86 -5.94
CA LEU A 53 6.60 19.41 -4.57
C LEU A 53 5.16 19.62 -4.11
N THR A 54 4.30 20.19 -4.96
CA THR A 54 2.89 20.39 -4.59
C THR A 54 2.15 19.08 -4.46
N PHE A 55 2.34 18.16 -5.39
CA PHE A 55 1.70 16.84 -5.34
C PHE A 55 2.04 16.13 -4.01
N PHE A 56 3.31 15.96 -3.70
CA PHE A 56 3.71 15.24 -2.50
C PHE A 56 3.45 16.01 -1.22
N ALA A 57 3.56 17.35 -1.21
CA ALA A 57 3.23 18.14 -0.03
C ALA A 57 1.79 17.90 0.44
N PHE A 58 0.83 17.82 -0.48
CA PHE A 58 -0.55 17.50 -0.14
C PHE A 58 -0.77 16.01 0.10
N HIS A 59 -0.21 15.14 -0.73
CA HIS A 59 -0.50 13.70 -0.69
C HIS A 59 0.04 13.02 0.58
N VAL A 60 1.24 13.40 1.04
CA VAL A 60 1.86 12.84 2.25
C VAL A 60 1.80 13.79 3.45
N GLN A 61 0.83 14.72 3.46
CA GLN A 61 0.67 15.67 4.57
C GLN A 61 0.47 14.98 5.92
N TRP A 62 -0.10 13.78 5.91
CA TRP A 62 -0.31 12.98 7.11
C TRP A 62 0.99 12.66 7.86
N VAL A 63 2.16 12.69 7.21
CA VAL A 63 3.47 12.50 7.87
C VAL A 63 3.80 13.66 8.82
N SER A 64 3.16 14.83 8.69
CA SER A 64 3.38 15.97 9.58
C SER A 64 3.05 15.69 11.06
N VAL A 65 2.25 14.66 11.36
CA VAL A 65 2.02 14.21 12.75
C VAL A 65 3.28 13.67 13.40
N LEU A 66 4.23 13.14 12.61
CA LEU A 66 5.54 12.70 13.07
C LEU A 66 6.54 13.86 13.19
N GLY A 67 6.21 15.03 12.62
CA GLY A 67 6.97 16.25 12.61
C GLY A 67 7.08 16.88 11.22
N ASN A 68 7.09 18.20 11.17
CA ASN A 68 7.17 18.95 9.91
C ASN A 68 8.46 18.68 9.14
N ASP A 69 9.55 18.40 9.82
CA ASP A 69 10.85 18.04 9.24
C ASP A 69 10.79 16.67 8.55
N ALA A 70 10.14 15.68 9.16
CA ALA A 70 9.91 14.36 8.55
C ALA A 70 9.03 14.49 7.30
N TRP A 71 7.93 15.24 7.40
CA TRP A 71 7.07 15.53 6.26
C TRP A 71 7.84 16.21 5.12
N PHE A 72 8.58 17.28 5.42
CA PHE A 72 9.32 18.02 4.40
C PHE A 72 10.44 17.16 3.76
N GLY A 73 11.15 16.39 4.58
CA GLY A 73 12.16 15.43 4.11
C GLY A 73 11.57 14.41 3.14
N LEU A 74 10.42 13.82 3.47
CA LEU A 74 9.73 12.85 2.60
C LEU A 74 9.22 13.50 1.31
N VAL A 75 8.68 14.72 1.37
CA VAL A 75 8.25 15.48 0.18
C VAL A 75 9.41 15.68 -0.80
N ILE A 76 10.59 16.08 -0.29
CA ILE A 76 11.80 16.23 -1.11
C ILE A 76 12.19 14.87 -1.70
N LEU A 77 12.27 13.84 -0.87
CA LEU A 77 12.67 12.48 -1.30
C LEU A 77 11.77 11.97 -2.43
N CYS A 78 10.46 12.09 -2.29
CA CYS A 78 9.50 11.70 -3.32
C CYS A 78 9.57 12.56 -4.59
N THR A 79 9.99 13.81 -4.47
CA THR A 79 10.13 14.74 -5.59
C THR A 79 11.36 14.45 -6.46
N LEU A 80 12.47 13.95 -5.88
CA LEU A 80 13.72 13.75 -6.61
C LEU A 80 13.59 12.88 -7.86
N PRO A 81 12.96 11.68 -7.84
CA PRO A 81 12.80 10.87 -9.03
C PRO A 81 12.01 11.58 -10.14
N TRP A 82 11.04 12.44 -9.78
CA TRP A 82 10.26 13.19 -10.76
C TRP A 82 11.12 14.17 -11.57
N MET A 83 12.30 14.56 -11.11
CA MET A 83 13.20 15.40 -11.89
C MET A 83 13.68 14.72 -13.17
N LEU A 84 13.63 13.39 -13.26
CA LEU A 84 13.88 12.65 -14.48
C LEU A 84 12.91 13.03 -15.61
N PHE A 85 11.68 13.43 -15.25
CA PHE A 85 10.67 13.88 -16.22
C PHE A 85 11.14 15.10 -17.03
N ALA A 86 12.01 15.94 -16.46
CA ALA A 86 12.56 17.10 -17.14
C ALA A 86 13.73 16.77 -18.09
N LEU A 87 14.29 15.56 -18.02
CA LEU A 87 15.47 15.19 -18.83
C LEU A 87 15.09 14.99 -20.30
N LEU A 88 13.96 14.34 -20.58
CA LEU A 88 13.53 14.07 -21.93
C LEU A 88 12.60 15.20 -22.46
N PRO A 89 12.73 15.57 -23.75
CA PRO A 89 11.85 16.58 -24.35
C PRO A 89 10.42 16.06 -24.42
N ILE A 90 9.47 16.87 -23.98
CA ILE A 90 8.04 16.64 -24.17
C ILE A 90 7.58 17.49 -25.35
N ASP A 91 7.14 16.85 -26.44
CA ASP A 91 6.64 17.51 -27.64
C ASP A 91 5.36 16.84 -28.12
N SER A 92 4.27 17.57 -28.04
CA SER A 92 2.93 17.08 -28.44
C SER A 92 2.81 16.74 -29.93
N ARG A 93 3.74 17.18 -30.79
CA ARG A 93 3.82 16.81 -32.19
C ARG A 93 4.58 15.53 -32.44
N SER A 94 5.38 15.07 -31.50
CA SER A 94 6.16 13.83 -31.61
C SER A 94 5.23 12.62 -31.73
N LYS A 95 5.63 11.64 -32.54
CA LYS A 95 4.97 10.33 -32.60
C LYS A 95 5.09 9.54 -31.30
N TRP A 96 6.08 9.85 -30.47
CA TRP A 96 6.34 9.21 -29.18
C TRP A 96 5.61 9.86 -28.00
N PHE A 97 4.82 10.91 -28.26
CA PHE A 97 4.18 11.74 -27.22
C PHE A 97 3.28 10.94 -26.26
N TYR A 98 2.63 9.89 -26.71
CA TYR A 98 1.79 9.06 -25.84
C TYR A 98 2.62 8.17 -24.91
N LEU A 99 3.65 7.53 -25.45
CA LEU A 99 4.39 6.48 -24.75
C LEU A 99 5.59 6.98 -23.95
N GLN A 100 6.25 8.06 -24.41
CA GLN A 100 7.47 8.54 -23.74
C GLN A 100 7.22 9.09 -22.33
N PRO A 101 6.20 9.94 -22.07
CA PRO A 101 5.87 10.36 -20.72
C PRO A 101 5.38 9.20 -19.84
N ALA A 102 4.62 8.26 -20.41
CA ALA A 102 4.14 7.09 -19.70
C ALA A 102 5.32 6.20 -19.23
N ALA A 103 6.25 5.88 -20.13
CA ALA A 103 7.45 5.11 -19.78
C ALA A 103 8.31 5.81 -18.73
N LEU A 104 8.41 7.16 -18.78
CA LEU A 104 9.09 7.92 -17.75
C LEU A 104 8.43 7.77 -16.37
N VAL A 105 7.10 7.86 -16.28
CA VAL A 105 6.38 7.68 -15.01
C VAL A 105 6.58 6.27 -14.49
N ILE A 106 6.46 5.25 -15.33
CA ILE A 106 6.71 3.85 -14.93
C ILE A 106 8.10 3.71 -14.29
N VAL A 107 9.13 4.26 -14.92
CA VAL A 107 10.51 4.14 -14.42
C VAL A 107 10.73 4.97 -13.15
N LEU A 108 10.25 6.22 -13.08
CA LEU A 108 10.44 7.04 -11.89
C LEU A 108 9.67 6.52 -10.67
N GLU A 109 8.48 5.95 -10.87
CA GLU A 109 7.73 5.31 -9.81
C GLU A 109 8.42 4.04 -9.33
N ALA A 110 8.97 3.21 -10.25
CA ALA A 110 9.75 2.03 -9.89
C ALA A 110 11.01 2.40 -9.08
N ILE A 111 11.74 3.46 -9.46
CA ILE A 111 12.88 3.96 -8.69
C ILE A 111 12.44 4.37 -7.29
N ARG A 112 11.35 5.15 -7.15
CA ARG A 112 10.85 5.61 -5.87
C ARG A 112 10.31 4.48 -5.01
N ALA A 113 9.75 3.45 -5.62
CA ALA A 113 9.24 2.28 -4.93
C ALA A 113 10.34 1.32 -4.43
N SER A 114 11.61 1.52 -4.86
CA SER A 114 12.72 0.61 -4.53
C SER A 114 13.88 1.30 -3.83
N TRP A 115 14.03 2.61 -3.95
CA TRP A 115 15.20 3.35 -3.47
C TRP A 115 14.84 4.74 -2.93
N PRO A 116 15.48 5.23 -1.86
CA PRO A 116 16.43 4.54 -0.97
C PRO A 116 15.72 3.70 0.10
N TRP A 117 16.48 2.89 0.86
CA TRP A 117 16.01 2.15 2.04
C TRP A 117 14.77 1.27 1.79
N GLY A 118 14.74 0.56 0.67
CA GLY A 118 13.58 -0.23 0.22
C GLY A 118 12.53 0.59 -0.54
N GLY A 119 12.67 1.91 -0.60
CA GLY A 119 11.76 2.81 -1.31
C GLY A 119 10.52 3.21 -0.53
N PHE A 120 9.68 4.01 -1.18
CA PHE A 120 8.41 4.46 -0.65
C PHE A 120 7.33 4.34 -1.74
N PRO A 121 6.70 3.15 -1.89
CA PRO A 121 5.70 2.88 -2.92
C PRO A 121 4.32 3.47 -2.60
N TRP A 122 4.26 4.69 -2.05
CA TRP A 122 3.04 5.42 -1.71
C TRP A 122 2.77 6.53 -2.73
N GLY A 123 1.49 6.79 -3.06
CA GLY A 123 1.15 7.83 -4.03
C GLY A 123 1.63 7.50 -5.46
N LEU A 124 1.55 6.23 -5.88
CA LEU A 124 1.67 5.84 -7.28
C LEU A 124 0.38 6.24 -8.00
N LEU A 125 0.46 6.74 -9.23
CA LEU A 125 -0.73 7.17 -9.97
C LEU A 125 -1.79 6.07 -10.10
N ALA A 126 -1.35 4.81 -10.11
CA ALA A 126 -2.22 3.65 -10.14
C ALA A 126 -3.25 3.64 -9.01
N TYR A 127 -2.85 4.00 -7.79
CA TYR A 127 -3.74 3.94 -6.63
C TYR A 127 -4.87 4.98 -6.68
N SER A 128 -4.70 6.05 -7.45
CA SER A 128 -5.79 6.99 -7.72
C SER A 128 -6.94 6.36 -8.52
N GLN A 129 -6.70 5.21 -9.16
CA GLN A 129 -7.65 4.54 -10.05
C GLN A 129 -8.49 3.46 -9.38
N VAL A 130 -8.40 3.29 -8.06
CA VAL A 130 -9.09 2.22 -7.33
C VAL A 130 -10.62 2.22 -7.55
N ASP A 131 -11.22 3.40 -7.72
CA ASP A 131 -12.63 3.58 -8.08
C ASP A 131 -12.84 3.89 -9.56
N GLY A 132 -11.78 3.86 -10.36
CA GLY A 132 -11.81 4.21 -11.77
C GLY A 132 -11.78 3.00 -12.69
N PRO A 133 -12.17 3.16 -13.96
CA PRO A 133 -12.24 2.06 -14.91
C PRO A 133 -10.88 1.45 -15.26
N LEU A 134 -9.78 2.17 -15.03
CA LEU A 134 -8.45 1.69 -15.41
C LEU A 134 -7.87 0.68 -14.43
N VAL A 135 -8.43 0.55 -13.22
CA VAL A 135 -7.90 -0.34 -12.19
C VAL A 135 -7.86 -1.79 -12.64
N ALA A 136 -8.83 -2.25 -13.43
CA ALA A 136 -8.89 -3.62 -13.93
C ALA A 136 -7.63 -4.03 -14.74
N LEU A 137 -6.94 -3.08 -15.37
CA LEU A 137 -5.67 -3.33 -16.07
C LEU A 137 -4.54 -3.74 -15.12
N SER A 138 -4.71 -3.57 -13.81
CA SER A 138 -3.74 -4.01 -12.81
C SER A 138 -3.54 -5.53 -12.82
N THR A 139 -4.56 -6.31 -13.16
CA THR A 139 -4.47 -7.78 -13.30
C THR A 139 -3.50 -8.22 -14.40
N ILE A 140 -3.27 -7.35 -15.38
CA ILE A 140 -2.41 -7.61 -16.55
C ILE A 140 -0.99 -7.11 -16.30
N GLY A 141 -0.82 -5.87 -15.86
CA GLY A 141 0.51 -5.24 -15.77
C GLY A 141 0.79 -4.52 -14.46
N GLY A 142 -0.01 -4.82 -13.43
CA GLY A 142 0.15 -4.27 -12.09
C GLY A 142 0.02 -2.73 -12.05
N GLN A 143 0.49 -2.19 -10.96
CA GLN A 143 0.53 -0.73 -10.75
C GLN A 143 1.26 0.01 -11.87
N SER A 144 2.29 -0.59 -12.47
CA SER A 144 3.09 0.04 -13.53
C SER A 144 2.29 0.29 -14.81
N LEU A 145 1.44 -0.69 -15.22
CA LEU A 145 0.58 -0.53 -16.38
C LEU A 145 -0.47 0.54 -16.13
N VAL A 146 -1.14 0.51 -14.98
CA VAL A 146 -2.19 1.47 -14.65
C VAL A 146 -1.63 2.89 -14.60
N SER A 147 -0.51 3.13 -13.91
CA SER A 147 0.16 4.45 -13.90
C SER A 147 0.55 4.92 -15.30
N GLY A 148 1.10 4.00 -16.12
CA GLY A 148 1.43 4.32 -17.52
C GLY A 148 0.21 4.71 -18.35
N VAL A 149 -0.89 3.98 -18.21
CA VAL A 149 -2.15 4.24 -18.96
C VAL A 149 -2.80 5.54 -18.49
N VAL A 150 -2.76 5.90 -17.22
CA VAL A 150 -3.20 7.24 -16.75
C VAL A 150 -2.48 8.35 -17.52
N VAL A 151 -1.16 8.23 -17.71
CA VAL A 151 -0.37 9.22 -18.46
C VAL A 151 -0.67 9.18 -19.97
N VAL A 152 -0.92 7.99 -20.54
CA VAL A 152 -1.38 7.86 -21.93
C VAL A 152 -2.72 8.55 -22.11
N CYS A 153 -3.69 8.34 -21.22
CA CYS A 153 -4.99 9.02 -21.23
C CYS A 153 -4.83 10.54 -21.11
N ALA A 154 -3.93 11.03 -20.28
CA ALA A 154 -3.60 12.44 -20.16
C ALA A 154 -3.02 13.02 -21.48
N ALA A 155 -2.10 12.29 -22.12
CA ALA A 155 -1.53 12.70 -23.42
C ALA A 155 -2.59 12.69 -24.55
N ILE A 156 -3.49 11.71 -24.54
CA ILE A 156 -4.63 11.63 -25.47
C ILE A 156 -5.55 12.82 -25.26
N THR A 157 -5.95 13.13 -24.03
CA THR A 157 -6.80 14.25 -23.65
C THR A 157 -6.20 15.57 -24.18
N LEU A 158 -4.89 15.77 -23.99
CA LEU A 158 -4.21 16.96 -24.52
C LEU A 158 -4.25 17.01 -26.04
N LYS A 159 -4.09 15.89 -26.74
CA LYS A 159 -4.20 15.84 -28.22
C LYS A 159 -5.61 16.12 -28.71
N VAL A 160 -6.63 15.60 -28.05
CA VAL A 160 -8.03 15.89 -28.36
C VAL A 160 -8.32 17.40 -28.26
N ILE A 161 -7.92 17.99 -27.13
CA ILE A 161 -8.16 19.42 -26.86
C ILE A 161 -7.37 20.31 -27.84
N LYS A 162 -6.08 20.01 -28.04
CA LYS A 162 -5.18 20.88 -28.82
C LYS A 162 -5.35 20.75 -30.33
N PHE A 163 -5.63 19.54 -30.82
CA PHE A 163 -5.65 19.21 -32.25
C PHE A 163 -7.01 18.70 -32.73
N ARG A 164 -8.03 18.62 -31.87
CA ARG A 164 -9.36 18.06 -32.18
C ARG A 164 -9.28 16.67 -32.82
N SER A 165 -8.36 15.83 -32.34
CA SER A 165 -8.04 14.53 -32.93
C SER A 165 -9.12 13.50 -32.63
N PHE A 166 -9.90 13.12 -33.62
CA PHE A 166 -10.92 12.06 -33.50
C PHE A 166 -10.31 10.69 -33.21
N SER A 167 -9.16 10.37 -33.84
CA SER A 167 -8.45 9.11 -33.57
C SER A 167 -7.99 8.98 -32.12
N ALA A 168 -7.60 10.10 -31.49
CA ALA A 168 -7.25 10.11 -30.05
C ALA A 168 -8.49 9.84 -29.18
N LEU A 169 -9.66 10.37 -29.52
CA LEU A 169 -10.91 10.08 -28.83
C LEU A 169 -11.27 8.58 -28.93
N MET A 170 -11.15 7.98 -30.10
CA MET A 170 -11.41 6.56 -30.33
C MET A 170 -10.45 5.67 -29.51
N LEU A 171 -9.18 6.06 -29.39
CA LEU A 171 -8.22 5.34 -28.56
C LEU A 171 -8.59 5.40 -27.07
N LEU A 172 -9.09 6.53 -26.59
CA LEU A 172 -9.56 6.66 -25.20
C LEU A 172 -10.75 5.72 -24.94
N LEU A 173 -11.73 5.70 -25.84
CA LEU A 173 -12.88 4.79 -25.75
C LEU A 173 -12.45 3.32 -25.80
N PHE A 174 -11.49 2.98 -26.67
CA PHE A 174 -10.95 1.62 -26.74
C PHE A 174 -10.29 1.18 -25.43
N ILE A 175 -9.45 2.04 -24.82
CA ILE A 175 -8.83 1.76 -23.52
C ILE A 175 -9.91 1.51 -22.44
N SER A 176 -10.95 2.34 -22.41
CA SER A 176 -12.06 2.19 -21.45
C SER A 176 -12.84 0.88 -21.66
N ILE A 177 -13.06 0.46 -22.90
CA ILE A 177 -13.73 -0.81 -23.20
C ILE A 177 -12.85 -2.00 -22.78
N CYS A 178 -11.56 -1.97 -23.11
CA CYS A 178 -10.62 -3.04 -22.74
C CYS A 178 -10.53 -3.20 -21.22
N SER A 179 -10.52 -2.10 -20.46
CA SER A 179 -10.48 -2.20 -19.00
C SER A 179 -11.77 -2.76 -18.41
N ALA A 180 -12.93 -2.48 -19.01
CA ALA A 180 -14.21 -3.03 -18.55
C ALA A 180 -14.41 -4.52 -18.88
N SER A 181 -13.55 -5.10 -19.74
CA SER A 181 -13.68 -6.49 -20.20
C SER A 181 -12.88 -7.51 -19.36
N VAL A 182 -12.19 -7.06 -18.32
CA VAL A 182 -11.43 -7.95 -17.43
C VAL A 182 -12.38 -8.63 -16.47
N SER A 183 -12.44 -9.97 -16.52
CA SER A 183 -13.27 -10.79 -15.62
C SER A 183 -12.53 -11.12 -14.33
N SER A 184 -13.28 -11.26 -13.24
CA SER A 184 -12.78 -11.76 -11.96
C SER A 184 -12.69 -13.28 -11.93
N PHE A 185 -11.73 -13.82 -11.18
CA PHE A 185 -11.71 -15.24 -10.83
C PHE A 185 -12.86 -15.56 -9.86
N ASN A 186 -13.37 -16.76 -9.96
CA ASN A 186 -14.41 -17.25 -9.06
C ASN A 186 -13.94 -18.56 -8.42
N SER A 187 -14.32 -18.78 -7.18
CA SER A 187 -14.15 -20.04 -6.47
C SER A 187 -15.46 -20.42 -5.81
N ASN A 188 -15.71 -21.74 -5.70
CA ASN A 188 -16.80 -22.27 -4.91
C ASN A 188 -16.35 -22.53 -3.46
N ASP A 189 -15.05 -22.60 -3.23
CA ASP A 189 -14.47 -22.74 -1.90
C ASP A 189 -14.24 -21.36 -1.29
N SER A 190 -14.52 -21.24 0.00
CA SER A 190 -14.41 -19.99 0.75
C SER A 190 -13.96 -20.24 2.17
N VAL A 191 -13.53 -19.20 2.85
CA VAL A 191 -13.16 -19.20 4.25
C VAL A 191 -13.92 -18.10 4.97
N GLN A 192 -14.45 -18.41 6.16
CA GLN A 192 -15.11 -17.43 7.02
C GLN A 192 -14.09 -16.74 7.90
N LEU A 193 -13.98 -15.43 7.80
CA LEU A 193 -12.96 -14.62 8.51
C LEU A 193 -13.61 -13.65 9.47
N ALA A 194 -12.90 -13.36 10.58
CA ALA A 194 -13.25 -12.30 11.51
C ALA A 194 -12.05 -11.41 11.82
N ALA A 195 -12.18 -10.09 11.66
CA ALA A 195 -11.18 -9.12 12.11
C ALA A 195 -11.68 -8.38 13.35
N ILE A 196 -10.79 -8.25 14.33
CA ILE A 196 -11.06 -7.57 15.60
C ILE A 196 -10.40 -6.18 15.58
N GLN A 197 -11.19 -5.14 15.74
CA GLN A 197 -10.74 -3.78 15.98
C GLN A 197 -10.97 -3.44 17.45
N GLY A 198 -9.94 -3.57 18.29
CA GLY A 198 -10.05 -3.33 19.74
C GLY A 198 -10.07 -1.85 20.10
N ASN A 199 -9.57 -0.99 19.22
CA ASN A 199 -9.32 0.44 19.45
C ASN A 199 -8.19 0.70 20.47
N VAL A 200 -7.61 1.90 20.42
CA VAL A 200 -6.61 2.39 21.37
C VAL A 200 -7.29 3.36 22.32
N PRO A 201 -7.24 3.16 23.65
CA PRO A 201 -7.76 4.10 24.59
C PRO A 201 -7.10 5.47 24.44
N ARG A 202 -7.87 6.54 24.46
CA ARG A 202 -7.34 7.91 24.60
C ARG A 202 -6.94 8.10 26.06
N VAL A 203 -5.77 7.59 26.44
CA VAL A 203 -5.34 7.68 27.84
C VAL A 203 -4.17 8.66 27.96
N GLY A 204 -4.22 9.45 29.05
CA GLY A 204 -3.11 10.30 29.47
C GLY A 204 -1.89 9.48 29.90
N ASN A 205 -0.85 10.12 30.09
CA ASN A 205 0.58 9.95 30.39
C ASN A 205 1.12 8.62 31.02
N GLU A 206 0.40 7.52 31.17
CA GLU A 206 0.97 6.26 31.72
C GLU A 206 1.07 5.18 30.64
N LEU A 207 2.27 5.00 30.09
CA LEU A 207 2.60 4.01 29.05
C LEU A 207 2.26 2.56 29.43
N SER A 208 2.43 2.19 30.70
CA SER A 208 2.14 0.82 31.18
C SER A 208 0.65 0.52 31.26
N ALA A 209 -0.17 1.49 31.70
CA ALA A 209 -1.62 1.35 31.70
C ALA A 209 -2.20 1.35 30.28
N GLN A 210 -1.53 1.98 29.33
CA GLN A 210 -1.90 2.01 27.93
C GLN A 210 -1.70 0.65 27.25
N ARG A 211 -0.58 -0.06 27.54
CA ARG A 211 -0.27 -1.40 27.01
C ARG A 211 -1.34 -2.43 27.38
N ALA A 212 -1.55 -2.63 28.70
CA ALA A 212 -2.59 -3.54 29.18
C ALA A 212 -3.99 -3.20 28.64
N ALA A 213 -4.28 -1.91 28.35
CA ALA A 213 -5.55 -1.50 27.85
C ALA A 213 -5.80 -1.88 26.38
N VAL A 214 -4.76 -1.90 25.51
CA VAL A 214 -4.87 -2.38 24.14
C VAL A 214 -5.16 -3.87 24.11
N LEU A 215 -4.38 -4.68 24.82
CA LEU A 215 -4.64 -6.11 24.98
C LEU A 215 -6.06 -6.38 25.48
N ASN A 216 -6.48 -5.74 26.58
CA ASN A 216 -7.80 -5.93 27.17
C ASN A 216 -8.93 -5.54 26.24
N ASN A 217 -8.74 -4.54 25.39
CA ASN A 217 -9.75 -4.17 24.39
C ASN A 217 -9.91 -5.27 23.33
N HIS A 218 -8.79 -5.85 22.84
CA HIS A 218 -8.87 -6.93 21.87
C HIS A 218 -9.47 -8.19 22.47
N LEU A 219 -9.08 -8.55 23.71
CA LEU A 219 -9.71 -9.65 24.45
C LEU A 219 -11.22 -9.48 24.56
N ARG A 220 -11.66 -8.32 25.07
CA ARG A 220 -13.10 -8.01 25.26
C ARG A 220 -13.88 -8.02 23.95
N THR A 221 -13.31 -7.46 22.87
CA THR A 221 -14.00 -7.44 21.56
C THR A 221 -14.06 -8.84 20.97
N THR A 222 -13.05 -9.70 21.22
CA THR A 222 -13.12 -11.10 20.82
C THR A 222 -14.12 -11.90 21.66
N GLU A 223 -14.19 -11.64 22.96
CA GLU A 223 -15.25 -12.22 23.82
C GLU A 223 -16.66 -11.84 23.33
N GLN A 224 -16.85 -10.61 22.87
CA GLN A 224 -18.11 -10.19 22.24
C GLN A 224 -18.38 -11.03 20.99
N LEU A 225 -17.39 -11.25 20.10
CA LEU A 225 -17.55 -12.11 18.92
C LEU A 225 -17.96 -13.53 19.32
N LEU A 226 -17.30 -14.14 20.33
CA LEU A 226 -17.67 -15.49 20.80
C LEU A 226 -19.11 -15.54 21.32
N ALA A 227 -19.56 -14.51 22.07
CA ALA A 227 -20.94 -14.43 22.53
C ALA A 227 -21.96 -14.27 21.37
N GLU A 228 -21.61 -13.53 20.32
CA GLU A 228 -22.43 -13.41 19.10
C GLU A 228 -22.52 -14.74 18.34
N ILE A 229 -21.43 -15.53 18.28
CA ILE A 229 -21.40 -16.88 17.70
C ILE A 229 -22.30 -17.82 18.52
N GLU A 230 -22.12 -17.85 19.84
CA GLU A 230 -22.92 -18.71 20.74
C GLU A 230 -24.42 -18.41 20.66
N SER A 231 -24.78 -17.15 20.43
CA SER A 231 -26.20 -16.73 20.25
C SER A 231 -26.74 -16.96 18.84
N GLY A 232 -25.91 -17.39 17.88
CA GLY A 232 -26.24 -17.59 16.47
C GLY A 232 -26.43 -16.29 15.67
N LEU A 233 -25.95 -15.16 16.17
CA LEU A 233 -26.00 -13.86 15.48
C LEU A 233 -24.90 -13.76 14.40
N THR A 234 -23.74 -14.36 14.64
CA THR A 234 -22.59 -14.32 13.74
C THR A 234 -22.17 -15.75 13.41
N PRO A 235 -21.87 -16.07 12.14
CA PRO A 235 -21.31 -17.36 11.75
C PRO A 235 -19.97 -17.62 12.45
N GLU A 236 -19.68 -18.88 12.76
CA GLU A 236 -18.38 -19.28 13.30
C GLU A 236 -17.26 -19.01 12.27
N PRO A 237 -16.23 -18.25 12.59
CA PRO A 237 -15.13 -18.00 11.67
C PRO A 237 -14.15 -19.19 11.62
N ASP A 238 -13.46 -19.37 10.51
CA ASP A 238 -12.33 -20.28 10.39
C ASP A 238 -11.03 -19.67 10.94
N LEU A 239 -10.95 -18.31 10.98
CA LEU A 239 -9.82 -17.56 11.49
C LEU A 239 -10.28 -16.23 12.10
N ILE A 240 -9.79 -15.92 13.29
CA ILE A 240 -9.91 -14.61 13.92
C ILE A 240 -8.58 -13.86 13.76
N VAL A 241 -8.62 -12.60 13.35
CA VAL A 241 -7.41 -11.79 13.09
C VAL A 241 -7.40 -10.56 13.98
N TRP A 242 -6.35 -10.42 14.78
CA TRP A 242 -6.05 -9.22 15.54
C TRP A 242 -5.10 -8.31 14.75
N PRO A 243 -5.11 -7.01 14.95
CA PRO A 243 -4.26 -6.07 14.21
C PRO A 243 -2.78 -6.14 14.65
N GLU A 244 -1.94 -5.44 13.91
CA GLU A 244 -0.55 -5.12 14.28
C GLU A 244 -0.52 -4.49 15.68
N SER A 245 0.40 -4.93 16.53
CA SER A 245 0.50 -4.49 17.92
C SER A 245 -0.82 -4.64 18.71
N GLY A 246 -1.62 -5.66 18.39
CA GLY A 246 -2.82 -6.03 19.14
C GLY A 246 -2.51 -6.47 20.57
N THR A 247 -1.27 -6.89 20.80
CA THR A 247 -0.68 -7.03 22.14
C THR A 247 0.58 -6.16 22.21
N ASP A 248 0.66 -5.24 23.15
CA ASP A 248 1.88 -4.46 23.43
C ASP A 248 2.84 -5.20 24.39
N ILE A 249 2.45 -6.37 24.83
CA ILE A 249 3.22 -7.26 25.72
C ILE A 249 3.59 -8.47 24.87
N ASP A 250 4.86 -8.85 24.86
CA ASP A 250 5.32 -10.03 24.14
C ASP A 250 4.58 -11.29 24.62
N PRO A 251 3.68 -11.88 23.81
CA PRO A 251 2.86 -13.01 24.22
C PRO A 251 3.65 -14.33 24.23
N LEU A 252 4.85 -14.36 23.67
CA LEU A 252 5.73 -15.54 23.71
C LEU A 252 6.46 -15.67 25.04
N VAL A 253 6.46 -14.60 25.86
CA VAL A 253 6.99 -14.64 27.23
C VAL A 253 5.87 -15.11 28.19
N PRO A 254 6.09 -16.18 28.97
CA PRO A 254 5.09 -16.64 29.95
C PRO A 254 4.60 -15.52 30.85
N GLY A 255 3.29 -15.32 30.97
CA GLY A 255 2.69 -14.29 31.81
C GLY A 255 1.27 -13.91 31.36
N ILE A 256 0.77 -12.78 31.86
CA ILE A 256 -0.62 -12.36 31.75
C ILE A 256 -1.13 -12.36 30.30
N ALA A 257 -0.32 -11.92 29.32
CA ALA A 257 -0.74 -11.88 27.92
C ALA A 257 -0.88 -13.29 27.33
N ALA A 258 0.13 -14.14 27.52
CA ALA A 258 0.11 -15.53 27.07
C ALA A 258 -1.06 -16.31 27.67
N ASP A 259 -1.29 -16.16 28.99
CA ASP A 259 -2.35 -16.86 29.72
C ASP A 259 -3.75 -16.42 29.22
N ALA A 260 -3.98 -15.10 29.12
CA ALA A 260 -5.27 -14.57 28.67
C ALA A 260 -5.60 -14.94 27.20
N ILE A 261 -4.59 -14.91 26.32
CA ILE A 261 -4.77 -15.31 24.91
C ILE A 261 -5.03 -16.81 24.82
N SER A 262 -4.31 -17.64 25.58
CA SER A 262 -4.51 -19.10 25.60
C SER A 262 -5.89 -19.46 26.15
N GLU A 263 -6.36 -18.78 27.20
CA GLU A 263 -7.73 -18.96 27.70
C GLU A 263 -8.76 -18.63 26.64
N LEU A 264 -8.59 -17.49 25.95
CA LEU A 264 -9.50 -17.08 24.87
C LEU A 264 -9.47 -18.08 23.70
N ALA A 265 -8.29 -18.51 23.25
CA ALA A 265 -8.11 -19.48 22.17
C ALA A 265 -8.71 -20.85 22.51
N SER A 266 -8.66 -21.28 23.78
CA SER A 266 -9.27 -22.55 24.22
C SER A 266 -10.80 -22.53 24.17
N ARG A 267 -11.42 -21.36 24.16
CA ARG A 267 -12.88 -21.15 24.04
C ARG A 267 -13.32 -20.91 22.60
N SER A 268 -12.38 -20.61 21.72
CA SER A 268 -12.63 -20.42 20.29
C SER A 268 -12.39 -21.71 19.53
N ALA A 269 -13.29 -22.11 18.64
CA ALA A 269 -13.02 -23.21 17.73
C ALA A 269 -12.02 -22.81 16.62
N ALA A 270 -11.94 -21.49 16.30
CA ALA A 270 -11.01 -20.93 15.33
C ALA A 270 -9.69 -20.52 15.96
N PRO A 271 -8.55 -20.70 15.27
CA PRO A 271 -7.28 -20.09 15.68
C PRO A 271 -7.36 -18.56 15.60
N ILE A 272 -6.46 -17.89 16.35
CA ILE A 272 -6.36 -16.43 16.38
C ILE A 272 -5.01 -16.02 15.82
N LEU A 273 -4.97 -15.25 14.75
CA LEU A 273 -3.77 -14.62 14.21
C LEU A 273 -3.53 -13.28 14.93
N ILE A 274 -2.50 -13.21 15.75
CA ILE A 274 -2.25 -12.11 16.67
C ILE A 274 -1.08 -11.28 16.17
N GLY A 275 -1.25 -9.95 16.02
CA GLY A 275 -0.15 -9.03 15.78
C GLY A 275 0.53 -8.61 17.08
N ALA A 276 1.83 -8.84 17.18
CA ALA A 276 2.60 -8.56 18.39
C ALA A 276 4.01 -8.05 18.09
N THR A 277 4.57 -7.26 19.00
CA THR A 277 6.02 -7.03 19.05
C THR A 277 6.65 -8.11 19.95
N THR A 278 7.54 -8.91 19.36
CA THR A 278 8.25 -9.97 20.07
C THR A 278 9.75 -9.69 20.09
N TRP A 279 10.50 -10.34 20.97
CA TRP A 279 11.94 -10.19 21.02
C TRP A 279 12.63 -11.36 20.34
N TYR A 280 13.34 -11.07 19.26
CA TYR A 280 14.11 -12.07 18.53
C TYR A 280 15.55 -12.08 19.03
N SER A 281 16.06 -13.26 19.38
CA SER A 281 17.44 -13.50 19.75
C SER A 281 17.96 -14.69 18.95
N SER A 282 18.67 -14.41 17.86
CA SER A 282 19.43 -15.42 17.14
C SER A 282 20.90 -15.06 17.17
N GLY A 283 21.72 -15.95 17.62
CA GLY A 283 23.15 -15.73 17.91
C GLY A 283 24.04 -15.30 16.75
N SER A 284 23.52 -15.08 15.55
CA SER A 284 24.31 -14.69 14.36
C SER A 284 23.74 -13.53 13.56
N GLU A 285 22.47 -13.13 13.70
CA GLU A 285 21.83 -12.16 12.80
C GLU A 285 21.30 -10.88 13.46
N GLY A 286 21.56 -10.68 14.74
CA GLY A 286 21.15 -9.51 15.50
C GLY A 286 20.15 -9.83 16.59
N GLU A 287 20.20 -9.03 17.63
CA GLU A 287 19.25 -9.04 18.74
C GLU A 287 18.38 -7.81 18.63
N GLY A 288 17.07 -7.97 18.70
CA GLY A 288 16.17 -6.84 18.64
C GLY A 288 14.68 -7.23 18.61
N PRO A 289 13.80 -6.23 18.70
CA PRO A 289 12.38 -6.47 18.55
C PRO A 289 12.04 -6.88 17.12
N THR A 290 11.03 -7.75 16.97
CA THR A 290 10.40 -8.07 15.68
C THR A 290 8.93 -7.69 15.72
N ASN A 291 8.37 -7.32 14.59
CA ASN A 291 6.94 -7.11 14.41
C ASN A 291 6.36 -8.37 13.77
N SER A 292 5.50 -9.10 14.49
CA SER A 292 5.17 -10.47 14.11
C SER A 292 3.67 -10.73 14.13
N GLY A 293 3.20 -11.50 13.12
CA GLY A 293 1.92 -12.21 13.13
C GLY A 293 2.13 -13.61 13.72
N ILE A 294 1.40 -13.94 14.76
CA ILE A 294 1.52 -15.20 15.51
C ILE A 294 0.20 -15.95 15.43
N MET A 295 0.22 -17.13 14.84
CA MET A 295 -0.94 -18.03 14.86
C MET A 295 -1.04 -18.68 16.22
N TRP A 296 -2.13 -18.42 16.95
CA TRP A 296 -2.41 -18.96 18.27
C TRP A 296 -3.57 -19.96 18.22
N THR A 297 -3.32 -21.16 18.67
CA THR A 297 -4.31 -22.24 18.74
C THR A 297 -4.64 -22.56 20.20
N ASP A 298 -5.52 -23.53 20.42
CA ASP A 298 -5.80 -24.12 21.74
C ASP A 298 -4.55 -24.72 22.43
N ASN A 299 -3.54 -25.09 21.62
CA ASN A 299 -2.25 -25.60 22.09
C ASN A 299 -1.16 -24.50 22.26
N GLY A 300 -1.53 -23.23 22.13
CA GLY A 300 -0.61 -22.10 22.20
C GLY A 300 -0.11 -21.63 20.79
N PRO A 301 1.01 -20.87 20.76
CA PRO A 301 1.56 -20.37 19.52
C PRO A 301 2.08 -21.50 18.62
N SER A 302 1.74 -21.47 17.32
CA SER A 302 2.06 -22.55 16.37
C SER A 302 2.96 -22.11 15.22
N GLN A 303 2.63 -21.03 14.53
CA GLN A 303 3.37 -20.50 13.39
C GLN A 303 3.58 -18.99 13.60
N ILE A 304 4.72 -18.48 13.15
CA ILE A 304 5.08 -17.06 13.30
C ILE A 304 5.57 -16.54 11.95
N TYR A 305 5.06 -15.39 11.55
CA TYR A 305 5.58 -14.56 10.49
C TYR A 305 6.15 -13.28 11.11
N SER A 306 7.34 -12.86 10.71
CA SER A 306 7.91 -11.57 11.09
C SER A 306 8.02 -10.64 9.88
N LYS A 307 7.67 -9.39 10.09
CA LYS A 307 7.61 -8.33 9.08
C LYS A 307 8.95 -8.18 8.36
N ASN A 308 8.92 -8.21 7.03
CA ASN A 308 10.12 -8.11 6.19
C ASN A 308 10.46 -6.67 5.79
N HIS A 309 9.42 -5.88 5.47
CA HIS A 309 9.59 -4.49 5.02
C HIS A 309 9.35 -3.52 6.19
N LEU A 310 10.41 -3.30 6.95
CA LEU A 310 10.38 -2.37 8.08
C LEU A 310 10.19 -0.93 7.61
N VAL A 311 9.48 -0.14 8.42
CA VAL A 311 9.24 1.29 8.15
C VAL A 311 10.47 2.10 8.54
N PRO A 312 11.17 2.74 7.57
CA PRO A 312 12.28 3.63 7.88
C PRO A 312 11.83 4.77 8.80
N PHE A 313 12.64 5.09 9.80
CA PHE A 313 12.38 6.12 10.81
C PHE A 313 11.19 5.82 11.75
N GLY A 314 10.56 4.67 11.65
CA GLY A 314 9.49 4.19 12.53
C GLY A 314 9.92 2.93 13.29
N GLU A 315 10.49 1.95 12.59
CA GLU A 315 10.92 0.67 13.15
C GLU A 315 12.45 0.53 13.16
N TYR A 316 13.15 1.29 12.34
CA TYR A 316 14.61 1.41 12.37
C TYR A 316 15.05 2.80 11.90
N VAL A 317 16.26 3.20 12.26
CA VAL A 317 16.83 4.50 11.87
C VAL A 317 17.93 4.31 10.83
N PRO A 318 17.66 4.59 9.53
CA PRO A 318 18.70 4.57 8.52
C PRO A 318 19.85 5.52 8.89
N LEU A 319 21.11 5.09 8.71
CA LEU A 319 22.30 5.87 9.07
C LEU A 319 22.27 6.37 10.53
N ARG A 320 21.83 5.53 11.46
CA ARG A 320 21.66 5.85 12.89
C ARG A 320 22.87 6.61 13.47
N ASP A 321 24.09 6.15 13.21
CA ASP A 321 25.32 6.77 13.72
C ASP A 321 25.51 8.24 13.33
N VAL A 322 24.87 8.65 12.24
CA VAL A 322 24.93 10.03 11.74
C VAL A 322 23.69 10.81 12.21
N LEU A 323 22.48 10.27 11.96
CA LEU A 323 21.23 11.01 12.12
C LEU A 323 20.81 11.12 13.59
N ALA A 324 21.04 10.11 14.43
CA ALA A 324 20.69 10.19 15.85
C ALA A 324 21.44 11.29 16.61
N LYS A 325 22.61 11.72 16.12
CA LYS A 325 23.34 12.85 16.72
C LYS A 325 22.64 14.20 16.55
N TRP A 326 21.76 14.31 15.57
CA TRP A 326 21.10 15.58 15.22
C TRP A 326 19.61 15.61 15.48
N ILE A 327 18.99 14.43 15.63
CA ILE A 327 17.53 14.28 15.72
C ILE A 327 17.19 13.47 16.97
N THR A 328 16.91 14.16 18.07
CA THR A 328 16.63 13.56 19.40
C THR A 328 15.38 12.66 19.44
N ARG A 329 14.45 12.85 18.49
CA ARG A 329 13.25 11.99 18.43
C ARG A 329 13.59 10.51 18.14
N PHE A 330 14.76 10.21 17.58
CA PHE A 330 15.21 8.83 17.36
C PHE A 330 15.59 8.09 18.64
N ASP A 331 15.71 8.82 19.77
CA ASP A 331 15.82 8.20 21.10
C ASP A 331 14.55 7.42 21.48
N GLN A 332 13.41 7.69 20.82
CA GLN A 332 12.17 6.93 20.98
C GLN A 332 12.20 5.55 20.29
N ILE A 333 13.19 5.30 19.44
CA ILE A 333 13.46 4.01 18.80
C ILE A 333 14.80 3.52 19.35
N PRO A 334 14.82 3.00 20.57
CA PRO A 334 16.08 2.63 21.24
C PRO A 334 16.79 1.46 20.55
N ASN A 335 16.02 0.53 20.01
CA ASN A 335 16.51 -0.62 19.27
C ASN A 335 15.88 -0.64 17.88
N ASP A 336 16.68 -0.91 16.84
CA ASP A 336 16.14 -1.16 15.51
C ASP A 336 15.45 -2.53 15.49
N PHE A 337 14.29 -2.62 14.85
CA PHE A 337 13.61 -3.87 14.63
C PHE A 337 14.43 -4.77 13.70
N VAL A 338 14.33 -6.07 13.91
CA VAL A 338 14.95 -7.08 13.05
C VAL A 338 13.93 -7.51 11.99
N PRO A 339 14.27 -7.43 10.68
CA PRO A 339 13.37 -7.89 9.64
C PRO A 339 13.26 -9.41 9.63
N GLY A 340 12.06 -9.92 9.29
CA GLY A 340 11.84 -11.33 9.02
C GLY A 340 12.33 -11.76 7.63
N GLU A 341 12.16 -13.03 7.33
CA GLU A 341 12.51 -13.62 6.05
C GLU A 341 11.32 -14.33 5.40
N GLY A 342 11.21 -14.18 4.08
CA GLY A 342 10.20 -14.86 3.28
C GLY A 342 8.76 -14.35 3.50
N PRO A 343 7.80 -14.88 2.74
CA PRO A 343 6.40 -14.51 2.87
C PRO A 343 5.72 -15.20 4.05
N GLY A 344 4.80 -14.50 4.73
CA GLY A 344 3.91 -15.08 5.72
C GLY A 344 2.78 -15.85 5.03
N VAL A 345 2.72 -17.18 5.21
CA VAL A 345 1.58 -18.00 4.76
C VAL A 345 1.28 -19.02 5.84
N PHE A 346 0.04 -19.02 6.32
CA PHE A 346 -0.46 -19.90 7.36
C PHE A 346 -1.45 -20.91 6.78
N ASP A 347 -1.37 -22.15 7.23
CA ASP A 347 -2.40 -23.16 6.93
C ASP A 347 -3.52 -23.06 7.97
N VAL A 348 -4.73 -22.82 7.51
CA VAL A 348 -5.94 -22.78 8.33
C VAL A 348 -6.94 -23.77 7.73
N SER A 349 -7.01 -24.96 8.31
CA SER A 349 -7.92 -26.02 7.86
C SER A 349 -7.81 -26.36 6.36
N GLY A 350 -6.60 -26.25 5.80
CA GLY A 350 -6.30 -26.48 4.38
C GLY A 350 -6.38 -25.23 3.49
N ALA A 351 -6.93 -24.12 3.99
CA ALA A 351 -6.85 -22.82 3.32
C ALA A 351 -5.49 -22.15 3.58
N GLN A 352 -4.84 -21.67 2.53
CA GLN A 352 -3.56 -20.95 2.64
C GLN A 352 -3.81 -19.45 2.80
N ILE A 353 -3.61 -18.94 4.01
CA ILE A 353 -3.85 -17.54 4.38
C ILE A 353 -2.53 -16.80 4.40
N GLY A 354 -2.38 -15.83 3.49
CA GLY A 354 -1.25 -14.91 3.51
C GLY A 354 -1.40 -13.88 4.63
N ASP A 355 -0.28 -13.49 5.25
CA ASP A 355 -0.26 -12.37 6.20
C ASP A 355 0.76 -11.34 5.78
N VAL A 356 0.35 -10.07 5.82
CA VAL A 356 1.21 -8.92 5.57
C VAL A 356 0.97 -7.86 6.65
N ILE A 357 2.04 -7.23 7.11
CA ILE A 357 1.95 -6.32 8.24
C ILE A 357 2.06 -4.88 7.76
N CYS A 358 0.95 -4.14 7.88
CA CYS A 358 0.84 -2.68 7.75
C CYS A 358 1.36 -2.15 6.39
N PHE A 359 2.48 -1.44 6.41
CA PHE A 359 3.10 -0.81 5.25
C PHE A 359 3.51 -1.79 4.13
N GLU A 360 3.67 -3.08 4.45
CA GLU A 360 4.04 -4.11 3.48
C GLU A 360 3.04 -4.24 2.33
N VAL A 361 1.75 -3.93 2.56
CA VAL A 361 0.71 -3.95 1.52
C VAL A 361 1.02 -3.02 0.34
N ALA A 362 1.83 -1.99 0.56
CA ALA A 362 2.25 -1.07 -0.50
C ALA A 362 3.31 -1.70 -1.45
N TYR A 363 4.06 -2.73 -1.01
CA TYR A 363 5.08 -3.39 -1.80
C TYR A 363 4.49 -4.51 -2.66
N ALA A 364 4.32 -4.25 -3.95
CA ALA A 364 3.74 -5.21 -4.89
C ALA A 364 4.48 -6.56 -4.90
N ASN A 365 5.83 -6.53 -4.86
CA ASN A 365 6.63 -7.75 -4.89
C ASN A 365 6.36 -8.62 -3.67
N HIS A 366 6.23 -8.02 -2.49
CA HIS A 366 5.94 -8.76 -1.27
C HIS A 366 4.57 -9.47 -1.36
N ILE A 367 3.55 -8.79 -1.87
CA ILE A 367 2.24 -9.39 -2.14
C ILE A 367 2.35 -10.53 -3.16
N TYR A 368 3.11 -10.33 -4.25
CA TYR A 368 3.30 -11.37 -5.26
C TYR A 368 4.05 -12.59 -4.71
N ASP A 369 5.06 -12.37 -3.86
CA ASP A 369 5.82 -13.44 -3.22
C ASP A 369 4.93 -14.25 -2.26
N THR A 370 4.06 -13.58 -1.50
CA THR A 370 3.06 -14.20 -0.62
C THR A 370 2.08 -15.08 -1.44
N ILE A 371 1.59 -14.59 -2.58
CA ILE A 371 0.72 -15.38 -3.48
C ILE A 371 1.51 -16.53 -4.14
N ASN A 372 2.75 -16.30 -4.49
CA ASN A 372 3.61 -17.33 -5.09
C ASN A 372 3.93 -18.45 -4.10
N ALA A 373 3.96 -18.15 -2.80
CA ALA A 373 4.06 -19.13 -1.73
C ALA A 373 2.77 -19.91 -1.45
N GLY A 374 1.66 -19.53 -2.11
CA GLY A 374 0.42 -20.30 -2.07
C GLY A 374 -0.80 -19.58 -1.49
N ALA A 375 -0.65 -18.35 -1.00
CA ALA A 375 -1.75 -17.61 -0.37
C ALA A 375 -2.98 -17.49 -1.29
N GLN A 376 -4.14 -17.90 -0.78
CA GLN A 376 -5.43 -17.84 -1.45
C GLN A 376 -6.29 -16.66 -1.02
N VAL A 377 -6.10 -16.20 0.21
CA VAL A 377 -6.64 -14.99 0.82
C VAL A 377 -5.51 -14.30 1.57
N ILE A 378 -5.57 -12.99 1.77
CA ILE A 378 -4.52 -12.25 2.47
C ILE A 378 -5.13 -11.47 3.65
N THR A 379 -4.50 -11.57 4.83
CA THR A 379 -4.76 -10.71 5.98
C THR A 379 -3.79 -9.53 5.98
N VAL A 380 -4.26 -8.37 6.44
CA VAL A 380 -3.45 -7.16 6.62
C VAL A 380 -3.60 -6.71 8.05
N GLN A 381 -2.60 -7.00 8.88
CA GLN A 381 -2.56 -6.53 10.26
C GLN A 381 -1.96 -5.12 10.28
N THR A 382 -2.67 -4.12 10.79
CA THR A 382 -2.18 -2.73 10.73
C THR A 382 -2.45 -1.94 12.00
N ASN A 383 -1.53 -1.03 12.33
CA ASN A 383 -1.68 -0.07 13.42
C ASN A 383 -1.55 1.36 12.88
N ASN A 384 -2.69 2.04 12.75
CA ASN A 384 -2.76 3.41 12.26
C ASN A 384 -2.91 4.44 13.40
N ALA A 385 -2.81 4.03 14.68
CA ALA A 385 -3.09 4.90 15.83
C ALA A 385 -2.24 6.18 15.85
N THR A 386 -0.98 6.08 15.47
CA THR A 386 -0.04 7.22 15.40
C THR A 386 -0.49 8.30 14.42
N TYR A 387 -1.21 7.93 13.36
CA TYR A 387 -1.60 8.87 12.30
C TYR A 387 -2.90 9.61 12.59
N GLY A 388 -3.64 9.26 13.66
CA GLY A 388 -4.83 9.97 14.10
C GLY A 388 -5.88 10.18 13.00
N ASN A 389 -6.56 11.30 13.04
CA ASN A 389 -7.58 11.69 12.05
C ASN A 389 -6.95 12.26 10.76
N THR A 390 -6.01 11.54 10.16
CA THR A 390 -5.40 11.94 8.88
C THR A 390 -5.93 11.08 7.73
N THR A 391 -5.45 11.37 6.53
CA THR A 391 -5.80 10.60 5.32
C THR A 391 -5.02 9.28 5.18
N GLN A 392 -4.06 8.98 6.07
CA GLN A 392 -3.22 7.79 5.95
C GLN A 392 -4.00 6.48 5.99
N PRO A 393 -4.95 6.25 6.95
CA PRO A 393 -5.71 5.00 6.98
C PRO A 393 -6.55 4.78 5.72
N GLU A 394 -7.18 5.83 5.19
CA GLU A 394 -7.95 5.74 3.94
C GLU A 394 -7.06 5.46 2.73
N GLN A 395 -5.87 6.07 2.67
CA GLN A 395 -4.90 5.80 1.60
C GLN A 395 -4.40 4.35 1.66
N GLN A 396 -4.09 3.83 2.85
CA GLN A 396 -3.67 2.44 3.01
C GLN A 396 -4.79 1.46 2.63
N PHE A 397 -6.01 1.73 3.05
CA PHE A 397 -7.17 0.92 2.69
C PHE A 397 -7.42 0.92 1.17
N ALA A 398 -7.25 2.07 0.50
CA ALA A 398 -7.34 2.17 -0.95
C ALA A 398 -6.22 1.39 -1.67
N ILE A 399 -4.99 1.40 -1.13
CA ILE A 399 -3.89 0.56 -1.64
C ILE A 399 -4.26 -0.92 -1.49
N THR A 400 -4.81 -1.34 -0.35
CA THR A 400 -5.25 -2.73 -0.13
C THR A 400 -6.33 -3.13 -1.14
N ARG A 401 -7.32 -2.25 -1.40
CA ARG A 401 -8.34 -2.47 -2.44
C ARG A 401 -7.72 -2.62 -3.83
N PHE A 402 -6.72 -1.81 -4.14
CA PHE A 402 -5.98 -1.95 -5.39
C PHE A 402 -5.28 -3.31 -5.48
N ARG A 403 -4.65 -3.78 -4.38
CA ARG A 403 -4.02 -5.11 -4.32
C ARG A 403 -5.03 -6.23 -4.51
N ALA A 404 -6.21 -6.11 -3.92
CA ALA A 404 -7.27 -7.10 -4.08
C ALA A 404 -7.65 -7.26 -5.57
N ILE A 405 -7.89 -6.17 -6.28
CA ILE A 405 -8.20 -6.17 -7.72
C ILE A 405 -7.01 -6.69 -8.54
N GLU A 406 -5.80 -6.19 -8.27
CA GLU A 406 -4.57 -6.53 -9.01
C GLU A 406 -4.27 -8.02 -8.97
N THR A 407 -4.46 -8.64 -7.81
CA THR A 407 -4.12 -10.04 -7.56
C THR A 407 -5.32 -10.97 -7.64
N GLN A 408 -6.52 -10.41 -7.68
CA GLN A 408 -7.79 -11.11 -7.59
C GLN A 408 -7.86 -12.02 -6.36
N ARG A 409 -7.44 -11.49 -5.20
CA ARG A 409 -7.53 -12.11 -3.88
C ARG A 409 -8.40 -11.28 -2.98
N ALA A 410 -9.15 -11.92 -2.10
CA ALA A 410 -9.79 -11.22 -1.00
C ALA A 410 -8.76 -10.81 0.04
N PHE A 411 -8.97 -9.66 0.68
CA PHE A 411 -8.12 -9.11 1.73
C PHE A 411 -8.96 -8.80 2.96
N LEU A 412 -8.58 -9.35 4.12
CA LEU A 412 -9.14 -8.95 5.40
C LEU A 412 -8.17 -7.96 6.07
N VAL A 413 -8.60 -6.75 6.29
CA VAL A 413 -7.84 -5.73 7.03
C VAL A 413 -8.28 -5.76 8.48
N ALA A 414 -7.35 -6.01 9.41
CA ALA A 414 -7.52 -5.84 10.84
C ALA A 414 -6.68 -4.63 11.30
N SER A 415 -7.34 -3.59 11.78
CA SER A 415 -6.68 -2.36 12.24
C SER A 415 -6.94 -2.14 13.73
N THR A 416 -5.93 -1.63 14.45
CA THR A 416 -6.06 -1.33 15.88
C THR A 416 -7.12 -0.24 16.13
N SER A 417 -7.06 0.88 15.43
CA SER A 417 -7.97 2.02 15.57
C SER A 417 -8.24 2.75 14.24
N GLY A 418 -7.70 2.22 13.14
CA GLY A 418 -7.86 2.77 11.81
C GLY A 418 -9.14 2.28 11.13
N ILE A 419 -8.98 1.60 10.00
CA ILE A 419 -10.08 1.07 9.20
C ILE A 419 -9.86 -0.43 9.03
N SER A 420 -10.74 -1.23 9.63
CA SER A 420 -10.85 -2.65 9.36
C SER A 420 -11.90 -2.89 8.27
N GLY A 421 -11.76 -4.00 7.53
CA GLY A 421 -12.75 -4.32 6.50
C GLY A 421 -12.40 -5.56 5.71
N LEU A 422 -13.42 -6.18 5.12
CA LEU A 422 -13.28 -7.29 4.18
C LEU A 422 -13.45 -6.76 2.76
N ILE A 423 -12.39 -6.92 1.98
CA ILE A 423 -12.29 -6.51 0.59
C ILE A 423 -12.32 -7.76 -0.27
N GLN A 424 -13.29 -7.89 -1.14
CA GLN A 424 -13.42 -9.02 -2.06
C GLN A 424 -12.38 -8.94 -3.20
N ASN A 425 -12.20 -10.03 -3.91
CA ASN A 425 -11.24 -10.16 -5.00
C ASN A 425 -11.50 -9.22 -6.20
N ASP A 426 -12.69 -8.64 -6.30
CA ASP A 426 -13.05 -7.59 -7.28
C ASP A 426 -12.84 -6.16 -6.74
N GLY A 427 -12.38 -6.01 -5.48
CA GLY A 427 -12.18 -4.73 -4.79
C GLY A 427 -13.43 -4.15 -4.16
N SER A 428 -14.58 -4.85 -4.21
CA SER A 428 -15.76 -4.46 -3.44
C SER A 428 -15.51 -4.65 -1.94
N VAL A 429 -16.14 -3.82 -1.12
CA VAL A 429 -16.00 -3.86 0.33
C VAL A 429 -17.32 -4.32 0.92
N THR A 430 -17.34 -5.48 1.56
CA THR A 430 -18.55 -6.08 2.12
C THR A 430 -18.84 -5.57 3.53
N ASP A 431 -17.80 -5.29 4.31
CA ASP A 431 -17.92 -4.69 5.64
C ASP A 431 -16.73 -3.77 5.92
N LYS A 432 -16.95 -2.66 6.63
CA LYS A 432 -15.94 -1.63 6.90
C LYS A 432 -16.26 -0.88 8.19
N THR A 433 -15.28 -0.80 9.08
CA THR A 433 -15.41 -0.03 10.34
C THR A 433 -15.14 1.47 10.13
N LYS A 434 -15.49 2.26 11.14
CA LYS A 434 -15.00 3.63 11.31
C LYS A 434 -13.72 3.65 12.13
N GLN A 435 -12.98 4.74 12.00
CA GLN A 435 -11.81 4.98 12.85
C GLN A 435 -12.21 5.24 14.30
N PHE A 436 -11.37 4.81 15.24
CA PHE A 436 -11.49 5.07 16.68
C PHE A 436 -12.74 4.47 17.36
N GLU A 437 -13.25 3.36 16.85
CA GLU A 437 -14.27 2.56 17.50
C GLU A 437 -13.79 1.12 17.71
N SER A 438 -14.37 0.43 18.70
CA SER A 438 -14.24 -1.03 18.80
C SER A 438 -15.29 -1.65 17.90
N ALA A 439 -14.89 -2.60 17.08
CA ALA A 439 -15.75 -3.22 16.08
C ALA A 439 -15.28 -4.62 15.70
N ILE A 440 -16.18 -5.40 15.15
CA ILE A 440 -15.94 -6.73 14.59
C ILE A 440 -16.32 -6.65 13.11
N VAL A 441 -15.46 -7.16 12.25
CA VAL A 441 -15.74 -7.36 10.81
C VAL A 441 -15.77 -8.86 10.57
N THR A 442 -16.87 -9.36 10.02
CA THR A 442 -16.98 -10.77 9.66
C THR A 442 -17.44 -10.93 8.21
N GLY A 443 -17.03 -12.02 7.60
CA GLY A 443 -17.51 -12.35 6.26
C GLY A 443 -16.74 -13.44 5.58
N GLU A 444 -17.32 -13.87 4.48
CA GLU A 444 -16.83 -14.96 3.64
C GLU A 444 -15.90 -14.43 2.56
N ALA A 445 -14.73 -15.03 2.41
CA ALA A 445 -13.72 -14.72 1.40
C ALA A 445 -13.48 -15.92 0.46
N PRO A 446 -13.54 -15.75 -0.88
CA PRO A 446 -13.29 -16.84 -1.82
C PRO A 446 -11.82 -17.27 -1.79
N LEU A 447 -11.57 -18.59 -1.81
CA LEU A 447 -10.24 -19.17 -1.89
C LEU A 447 -9.79 -19.26 -3.35
N ILE A 448 -8.99 -18.30 -3.79
CA ILE A 448 -8.53 -18.22 -5.17
C ILE A 448 -7.08 -18.73 -5.27
N SER A 449 -6.83 -19.72 -6.12
CA SER A 449 -5.48 -20.28 -6.37
C SER A 449 -4.86 -19.79 -7.68
N GLU A 450 -5.66 -19.33 -8.64
CA GLU A 450 -5.20 -18.81 -9.92
C GLU A 450 -4.40 -17.53 -9.72
N LYS A 451 -3.44 -17.29 -10.59
CA LYS A 451 -2.57 -16.11 -10.56
C LYS A 451 -2.84 -15.21 -11.74
N THR A 452 -2.99 -13.92 -11.49
CA THR A 452 -3.09 -12.90 -12.54
C THR A 452 -1.81 -12.82 -13.37
N PHE A 453 -1.89 -12.19 -14.55
CA PHE A 453 -0.71 -12.03 -15.39
C PHE A 453 0.34 -11.12 -14.73
N SER A 454 -0.10 -10.10 -14.00
CA SER A 454 0.80 -9.23 -13.22
C SER A 454 1.56 -9.98 -12.13
N THR A 455 0.91 -10.92 -11.43
CA THR A 455 1.55 -11.76 -10.40
C THR A 455 2.57 -12.73 -11.02
N LYS A 456 2.25 -13.31 -12.19
CA LYS A 456 3.17 -14.23 -12.89
C LYS A 456 4.40 -13.51 -13.48
N TYR A 457 4.20 -12.29 -14.00
CA TYR A 457 5.21 -11.52 -14.73
C TYR A 457 5.30 -10.07 -14.22
N PRO A 458 5.75 -9.82 -12.98
CA PRO A 458 5.62 -8.52 -12.32
C PRO A 458 6.38 -7.37 -13.01
N TYR A 459 7.45 -7.65 -13.74
CA TYR A 459 8.36 -6.63 -14.28
C TYR A 459 8.20 -6.34 -15.77
N TRP A 460 7.30 -7.04 -16.48
CA TRP A 460 7.24 -6.93 -17.94
C TRP A 460 6.97 -5.51 -18.45
N VAL A 461 6.09 -4.76 -17.76
CA VAL A 461 5.76 -3.37 -18.11
C VAL A 461 6.97 -2.46 -17.88
N LEU A 462 7.66 -2.62 -16.75
CA LEU A 462 8.87 -1.88 -16.42
C LEU A 462 9.99 -2.14 -17.44
N ILE A 463 10.22 -3.40 -17.78
CA ILE A 463 11.22 -3.80 -18.79
C ILE A 463 10.92 -3.14 -20.13
N ILE A 464 9.67 -3.21 -20.62
CA ILE A 464 9.28 -2.56 -21.86
C ILE A 464 9.45 -1.04 -21.76
N GLY A 465 9.07 -0.42 -20.65
CA GLY A 465 9.24 1.02 -20.43
C GLY A 465 10.71 1.46 -20.51
N VAL A 466 11.60 0.74 -19.84
CA VAL A 466 13.05 1.00 -19.88
C VAL A 466 13.61 0.81 -21.29
N MET A 467 13.29 -0.29 -21.95
CA MET A 467 13.75 -0.56 -23.32
C MET A 467 13.28 0.52 -24.30
N PHE A 468 12.03 0.96 -24.17
CA PHE A 468 11.46 2.03 -25.00
C PHE A 468 12.18 3.37 -24.77
N LEU A 469 12.49 3.74 -23.53
CA LEU A 469 13.25 4.95 -23.22
C LEU A 469 14.68 4.90 -23.80
N LEU A 470 15.36 3.77 -23.67
CA LEU A 470 16.69 3.57 -24.26
C LEU A 470 16.66 3.68 -25.78
N PHE A 471 15.67 3.09 -26.44
CA PHE A 471 15.49 3.17 -27.88
C PHE A 471 15.26 4.62 -28.37
N THR A 472 14.38 5.36 -27.69
CA THR A 472 14.06 6.74 -28.07
C THR A 472 15.19 7.72 -27.76
N SER A 473 15.98 7.48 -26.70
CA SER A 473 17.14 8.30 -26.33
C SER A 473 18.27 8.18 -27.37
N ARG A 474 18.54 6.98 -27.90
CA ARG A 474 19.56 6.77 -28.94
C ARG A 474 19.28 7.55 -30.23
N LYS A 475 18.02 7.72 -30.60
CA LYS A 475 17.62 8.48 -31.81
C LYS A 475 17.76 9.99 -31.63
N ASN A 476 17.82 10.50 -30.42
CA ASN A 476 17.95 11.92 -30.09
C ASN A 476 19.42 12.34 -29.83
N LEU A 477 20.38 11.40 -29.86
CA LEU A 477 21.82 11.75 -29.82
C LEU A 477 22.19 12.40 -31.15
N PRO A 478 22.78 13.61 -31.15
CA PRO A 478 23.31 14.20 -32.37
C PRO A 478 24.37 13.25 -32.94
N THR A 479 24.25 12.94 -34.21
CA THR A 479 25.26 12.20 -34.99
C THR A 479 26.54 13.06 -35.12
N ARG A 480 27.22 13.28 -34.03
CA ARG A 480 28.58 13.82 -33.98
C ARG A 480 29.52 12.67 -33.75
N PHE A 481 29.83 11.93 -34.80
CA PHE A 481 31.03 11.11 -35.05
C PHE A 481 30.76 10.36 -36.37
N LYS A 482 30.79 11.10 -37.46
CA LYS A 482 31.27 10.58 -38.76
C LYS A 482 32.30 11.54 -39.30
#